data_410762f4ca8cba841eef55fbccd25617
#
_entry.id   410762f4ca8cba841eef55fbccd25617
#
_cell.length_a   1.000
_cell.length_b   1.000
_cell.length_c   1.000
_cell.angle_alpha   90.00
_cell.angle_beta   90.00
_cell.angle_gamma   90.00
#
_symmetry.space_group_name_H-M   'P 1'
#
loop_
_entity.id
_entity.type
_entity.pdbx_description
1 polymer ?
#
loop_
_entity_poly.entity_id
_entity_poly.type
_entity_poly.pdbx_seq_one_letter_code
_entity_poly.pdbx_strand_id
1 'polypeptide(L)'
;VFALLALTAGICEEVLYRGFGLAALRWAAPGMGNRALIGVTAVAFGMAHLYQGVRGVVLTGLAGAYFAWIAISTGSLVPVMVLHAVLDLRILGLPLDAVPFPAPAADA
;
A
#
# COMPACT_ATOMS: atom_id res chain seq x y z
N VAL A 1 8.12 -0.61 -19.13
CA VAL A 1 7.54 -1.70 -18.33
C VAL A 1 7.31 -1.24 -16.89
N PHE A 2 8.33 -0.76 -16.19
CA PHE A 2 8.22 -0.36 -14.77
C PHE A 2 7.21 0.77 -14.51
N ALA A 3 7.18 1.80 -15.37
CA ALA A 3 6.20 2.87 -15.24
C ALA A 3 4.77 2.36 -15.36
N LEU A 4 4.52 1.42 -16.27
CA LEU A 4 3.22 0.79 -16.43
C LEU A 4 2.83 -0.03 -15.20
N LEU A 5 3.77 -0.78 -14.63
CA LEU A 5 3.54 -1.55 -13.40
C LEU A 5 3.22 -0.63 -12.22
N ALA A 6 3.96 0.46 -12.05
CA ALA A 6 3.73 1.45 -11.00
C ALA A 6 2.34 2.11 -11.12
N LEU A 7 1.94 2.48 -12.33
CA LEU A 7 0.60 3.02 -12.59
C LEU A 7 -0.49 1.99 -12.30
N THR A 8 -0.28 0.75 -12.75
CA THR A 8 -1.23 -0.34 -12.52
C THR A 8 -1.39 -0.62 -11.03
N ALA A 9 -0.28 -0.72 -10.30
CA ALA A 9 -0.30 -0.91 -8.84
C ALA A 9 -1.02 0.25 -8.14
N GLY A 10 -0.64 1.49 -8.44
CA GLY A 10 -1.26 2.67 -7.85
C GLY A 10 -2.77 2.78 -8.08
N ILE A 11 -3.27 2.27 -9.18
CA ILE A 11 -4.72 2.26 -9.47
C ILE A 11 -5.38 1.03 -8.85
N CYS A 12 -4.91 -0.18 -9.20
CA CYS A 12 -5.59 -1.43 -8.83
C CYS A 12 -5.55 -1.68 -7.33
N GLU A 13 -4.43 -1.43 -6.67
CA GLU A 13 -4.31 -1.63 -5.23
C GLU A 13 -5.16 -0.63 -4.44
N GLU A 14 -5.24 0.62 -4.88
CA GLU A 14 -6.10 1.60 -4.21
C GLU A 14 -7.58 1.29 -4.41
N VAL A 15 -7.99 0.85 -5.58
CA VAL A 15 -9.36 0.37 -5.81
C VAL A 15 -9.68 -0.81 -4.91
N LEU A 16 -8.76 -1.77 -4.78
CA LEU A 16 -8.96 -2.98 -3.99
C LEU A 16 -9.01 -2.66 -2.48
N TYR A 17 -8.03 -1.94 -1.94
CA TYR A 17 -7.90 -1.72 -0.50
C TYR A 17 -8.73 -0.54 0.01
N ARG A 18 -8.70 0.59 -0.67
CA ARG A 18 -9.34 1.84 -0.23
C ARG A 18 -10.72 2.04 -0.85
N GLY A 19 -10.95 1.51 -2.03
CA GLY A 19 -12.28 1.44 -2.62
C GLY A 19 -13.09 0.31 -1.99
N PHE A 20 -12.85 -0.91 -2.45
CA PHE A 20 -13.61 -2.10 -2.02
C PHE A 20 -13.37 -2.45 -0.55
N GLY A 21 -12.12 -2.50 -0.08
CA GLY A 21 -11.78 -2.94 1.27
C GLY A 21 -12.43 -2.09 2.36
N LEU A 22 -12.34 -0.77 2.28
CA LEU A 22 -13.00 0.13 3.23
C LEU A 22 -14.52 0.02 3.16
N ALA A 23 -15.09 -0.09 1.96
CA ALA A 23 -16.53 -0.26 1.79
C ALA A 23 -17.03 -1.58 2.42
N ALA A 24 -16.31 -2.67 2.17
CA ALA A 24 -16.64 -3.99 2.71
C ALA A 24 -16.56 -4.01 4.25
N LEU A 25 -15.53 -3.38 4.84
CA LEU A 25 -15.39 -3.27 6.29
C LEU A 25 -16.51 -2.43 6.90
N ARG A 26 -16.89 -1.32 6.29
CA ARG A 26 -18.02 -0.51 6.76
C ARG A 26 -19.34 -1.26 6.68
N TRP A 27 -19.52 -2.05 5.64
CA TRP A 27 -20.72 -2.90 5.51
C TRP A 27 -20.73 -4.02 6.55
N ALA A 28 -19.62 -4.73 6.77
CA ALA A 28 -19.52 -5.85 7.69
C ALA A 28 -19.51 -5.41 9.16
N ALA A 29 -18.98 -4.23 9.46
CA ALA A 29 -18.86 -3.68 10.81
C ALA A 29 -19.28 -2.20 10.84
N PRO A 30 -20.58 -1.89 10.76
CA PRO A 30 -21.08 -0.51 10.66
C PRO A 30 -20.66 0.42 11.80
N GLY A 31 -20.33 -0.14 12.97
CA GLY A 31 -19.85 0.60 14.13
C GLY A 31 -18.35 0.86 14.17
N MET A 32 -17.60 0.38 13.18
CA MET A 32 -16.14 0.55 13.15
C MET A 32 -15.76 2.00 12.82
N GLY A 33 -15.07 2.65 13.75
CA GLY A 33 -14.60 4.02 13.56
C GLY A 33 -13.43 4.11 12.56
N ASN A 34 -13.19 5.31 12.04
CA ASN A 34 -12.16 5.54 11.01
C ASN A 34 -10.76 5.08 11.42
N ARG A 35 -10.38 5.24 12.69
CA ARG A 35 -9.07 4.78 13.20
C ARG A 35 -8.91 3.25 13.07
N ALA A 36 -9.97 2.51 13.41
CA ALA A 36 -9.97 1.05 13.28
C ALA A 36 -9.96 0.63 11.81
N LEU A 37 -10.73 1.30 10.94
CA LEU A 37 -10.70 1.07 9.49
C LEU A 37 -9.30 1.27 8.91
N ILE A 38 -8.63 2.36 9.28
CA ILE A 38 -7.24 2.64 8.89
C ILE A 38 -6.32 1.53 9.36
N GLY A 39 -6.41 1.13 10.62
CA GLY A 39 -5.56 0.09 11.20
C GLY A 39 -5.73 -1.26 10.51
N VAL A 40 -6.97 -1.72 10.32
CA VAL A 40 -7.25 -3.01 9.67
C VAL A 40 -6.77 -3.03 8.22
N THR A 41 -7.07 -1.99 7.44
CA THR A 41 -6.62 -1.94 6.04
C THR A 41 -5.10 -1.78 5.92
N ALA A 42 -4.46 -1.07 6.84
CA ALA A 42 -3.00 -0.95 6.90
C ALA A 42 -2.31 -2.29 7.18
N VAL A 43 -2.83 -3.06 8.14
CA VAL A 43 -2.31 -4.40 8.43
C VAL A 43 -2.49 -5.32 7.24
N ALA A 44 -3.67 -5.35 6.62
CA ALA A 44 -3.95 -6.16 5.45
C ALA A 44 -3.00 -5.79 4.29
N PHE A 45 -2.80 -4.51 4.04
CA PHE A 45 -1.90 -4.02 2.99
C PHE A 45 -0.43 -4.38 3.27
N GLY A 46 0.03 -4.19 4.50
CA GLY A 46 1.38 -4.60 4.90
C GLY A 46 1.60 -6.10 4.77
N MET A 47 0.65 -6.92 5.21
CA MET A 47 0.73 -8.38 5.11
C MET A 47 0.74 -8.87 3.66
N ALA A 48 0.05 -8.21 2.75
CA ALA A 48 0.12 -8.52 1.31
C ALA A 48 1.55 -8.33 0.74
N HIS A 49 2.39 -7.56 1.42
CA HIS A 49 3.79 -7.31 1.04
C HIS A 49 4.80 -8.15 1.85
N LEU A 50 4.35 -9.27 2.43
CA LEU A 50 5.20 -10.16 3.24
C LEU A 50 6.43 -10.68 2.47
N TYR A 51 6.33 -10.82 1.16
CA TYR A 51 7.45 -11.18 0.28
C TYR A 51 8.64 -10.19 0.35
N GLN A 52 8.42 -8.97 0.84
CA GLN A 52 9.47 -7.96 1.07
C GLN A 52 10.16 -8.10 2.44
N GLY A 53 9.78 -9.11 3.23
CA GLY A 53 10.26 -9.29 4.60
C GLY A 53 9.61 -8.35 5.61
N VAL A 54 9.97 -8.52 6.88
CA VAL A 54 9.36 -7.78 8.01
C VAL A 54 9.46 -6.26 7.84
N ARG A 55 10.62 -5.77 7.41
CA ARG A 55 10.83 -4.34 7.14
C ARG A 55 9.88 -3.83 6.06
N GLY A 56 9.71 -4.60 4.98
CA GLY A 56 8.75 -4.28 3.92
C GLY A 56 7.32 -4.21 4.44
N VAL A 57 6.89 -5.21 5.22
CA VAL A 57 5.56 -5.25 5.86
C VAL A 57 5.30 -3.99 6.70
N VAL A 58 6.26 -3.60 7.53
CA VAL A 58 6.11 -2.41 8.38
C VAL A 58 6.02 -1.14 7.55
N LEU A 59 6.92 -0.95 6.60
CA LEU A 59 6.95 0.27 5.76
C LEU A 59 5.71 0.37 4.86
N THR A 60 5.30 -0.72 4.22
CA THR A 60 4.08 -0.73 3.40
C THR A 60 2.82 -0.61 4.24
N GLY A 61 2.80 -1.19 5.44
CA GLY A 61 1.71 -1.02 6.40
C GLY A 61 1.54 0.44 6.83
N LEU A 62 2.64 1.13 7.14
CA LEU A 62 2.62 2.56 7.48
C LEU A 62 2.16 3.42 6.29
N ALA A 63 2.69 3.14 5.09
CA ALA A 63 2.22 3.79 3.87
C ALA A 63 0.72 3.53 3.66
N GLY A 64 0.29 2.29 3.87
CA GLY A 64 -1.11 1.87 3.79
C GLY A 64 -2.03 2.62 4.75
N ALA A 65 -1.57 2.87 5.98
CA ALA A 65 -2.31 3.69 6.96
C ALA A 65 -2.47 5.13 6.47
N TYR A 66 -1.42 5.71 5.94
CA TYR A 66 -1.44 7.06 5.39
C TYR A 66 -2.36 7.18 4.18
N PHE A 67 -2.31 6.21 3.27
CA PHE A 67 -3.19 6.14 2.10
C PHE A 67 -4.67 6.00 2.50
N ALA A 68 -4.98 5.15 3.49
CA ALA A 68 -6.33 5.02 4.01
C ALA A 68 -6.83 6.32 4.65
N TRP A 69 -5.97 7.00 5.38
CA TRP A 69 -6.29 8.31 5.96
C TRP A 69 -6.62 9.35 4.88
N ILE A 70 -5.82 9.44 3.80
CA ILE A 70 -6.09 10.35 2.68
C ILE A 70 -7.43 10.00 2.03
N ALA A 71 -7.66 8.72 1.71
CA ALA A 71 -8.88 8.28 1.05
C ALA A 71 -10.14 8.60 1.89
N ILE A 72 -10.08 8.36 3.19
CA ILE A 72 -11.19 8.68 4.11
C ILE A 72 -11.39 10.19 4.25
N SER A 73 -10.29 10.95 4.40
CA SER A 73 -10.34 12.39 4.62
C SER A 73 -10.81 13.18 3.39
N THR A 74 -10.45 12.72 2.20
CA THR A 74 -10.81 13.39 0.94
C THR A 74 -12.10 12.86 0.33
N GLY A 75 -12.52 11.65 0.71
CA GLY A 75 -13.65 10.95 0.06
C GLY A 75 -13.37 10.56 -1.39
N SER A 76 -12.11 10.54 -1.82
CA SER A 76 -11.69 10.26 -3.19
C SER A 76 -10.47 9.35 -3.22
N LEU A 77 -10.40 8.45 -4.22
CA LEU A 77 -9.24 7.60 -4.46
C LEU A 77 -8.17 8.29 -5.33
N VAL A 78 -8.53 9.33 -6.07
CA VAL A 78 -7.62 9.98 -7.04
C VAL A 78 -6.34 10.49 -6.38
N PRO A 79 -6.36 11.25 -5.28
CA PRO A 79 -5.13 11.73 -4.65
C PRO A 79 -4.20 10.61 -4.22
N VAL A 80 -4.75 9.53 -3.65
CA VAL A 80 -3.94 8.42 -3.17
C VAL A 80 -3.42 7.55 -4.30
N MET A 81 -4.18 7.37 -5.39
CA MET A 81 -3.69 6.69 -6.60
C MET A 81 -2.48 7.41 -7.20
N VAL A 82 -2.54 8.74 -7.29
CA VAL A 82 -1.44 9.55 -7.80
C VAL A 82 -0.22 9.44 -6.88
N LEU A 83 -0.41 9.58 -5.58
CA LEU A 83 0.67 9.48 -4.60
C LEU A 83 1.32 8.09 -4.63
N HIS A 84 0.52 7.03 -4.65
CA HIS A 84 1.01 5.66 -4.72
C HIS A 84 1.85 5.42 -5.97
N ALA A 85 1.32 5.77 -7.14
CA ALA A 85 2.05 5.64 -8.41
C ALA A 85 3.37 6.43 -8.41
N VAL A 86 3.39 7.65 -7.86
CA VAL A 86 4.61 8.46 -7.75
C VAL A 86 5.64 7.81 -6.83
N LEU A 87 5.21 7.25 -5.69
CA LEU A 87 6.12 6.55 -4.77
C LEU A 87 6.72 5.29 -5.42
N ASP A 88 5.91 4.52 -6.13
CA ASP A 88 6.40 3.33 -6.85
C ASP A 88 7.37 3.70 -7.96
N LEU A 89 7.08 4.74 -8.73
CA LEU A 89 8.00 5.26 -9.76
C LEU A 89 9.32 5.72 -9.14
N ARG A 90 9.27 6.34 -7.96
CA ARG A 90 10.45 6.78 -7.21
C ARG A 90 11.33 5.59 -6.80
N ILE A 91 10.71 4.55 -6.25
CA ILE A 91 11.39 3.32 -5.82
C ILE A 91 12.01 2.60 -7.01
N LEU A 92 11.27 2.45 -8.12
CA LEU A 92 11.74 1.81 -9.35
C LEU A 92 12.81 2.64 -10.10
N GLY A 93 12.86 3.94 -9.86
CA GLY A 93 13.89 4.84 -10.40
C GLY A 93 15.19 4.88 -9.60
N LEU A 94 15.25 4.21 -8.42
CA LEU A 94 16.48 4.12 -7.65
C LEU A 94 17.43 3.09 -8.29
N PRO A 95 18.77 3.33 -8.25
CA PRO A 95 19.74 2.32 -8.65
C PRO A 95 19.58 1.07 -7.77
N LEU A 96 19.72 -0.12 -8.36
CA LEU A 96 19.46 -1.40 -7.68
C LEU A 96 20.33 -1.61 -6.43
N ASP A 97 21.51 -1.03 -6.39
CA ASP A 97 22.42 -1.01 -5.24
C ASP A 97 21.95 -0.11 -4.08
N ALA A 98 21.06 0.83 -4.36
CA ALA A 98 20.44 1.68 -3.34
C ALA A 98 19.21 1.03 -2.69
N VAL A 99 18.67 -0.07 -3.25
CA VAL A 99 17.53 -0.80 -2.69
C VAL A 99 18.06 -1.82 -1.68
N PRO A 100 17.71 -1.72 -0.39
CA PRO A 100 18.21 -2.61 0.65
C PRO A 100 17.49 -3.97 0.60
N PHE A 101 17.58 -4.67 -0.52
CA PHE A 101 17.20 -6.08 -0.54
C PHE A 101 18.31 -6.92 0.11
N PRO A 102 17.98 -7.84 1.00
CA PRO A 102 18.96 -8.81 1.46
C PRO A 102 19.52 -9.53 0.25
N ALA A 103 20.86 -9.60 0.15
CA ALA A 103 21.50 -10.42 -0.84
C ALA A 103 20.93 -11.84 -0.76
N PRO A 104 20.65 -12.52 -1.90
CA PRO A 104 20.27 -13.91 -1.84
C PRO A 104 21.34 -14.66 -1.03
N ALA A 105 20.89 -15.49 -0.09
CA ALA A 105 21.79 -16.30 0.70
C ALA A 105 22.73 -17.03 -0.25
N ALA A 106 24.04 -16.80 -0.08
CA ALA A 106 25.04 -17.27 -1.03
C ALA A 106 25.18 -18.81 -1.06
N ASP A 107 24.46 -19.51 -0.17
CA ASP A 107 24.58 -20.96 -0.04
C ASP A 107 23.25 -21.60 0.36
N ALA A 108 22.60 -22.07 -0.59
CA ALA A 108 21.64 -23.15 -0.41
C ALA A 108 21.98 -24.30 -1.34
#